data_21ae475a13d665af1c6d470b84dfe109
#
_entry.id   21ae475a13d665af1c6d470b84dfe109
#
_cell.length_a   1.000
_cell.length_b   1.000
_cell.length_c   1.000
_cell.angle_alpha   90.00
_cell.angle_beta   90.00
_cell.angle_gamma   90.00
#
_symmetry.space_group_name_H-M   'P 1'
#
loop_
_entity.id
_entity.type
_entity.pdbx_description
1 polymer ?
#
loop_
_entity_poly.entity_id
_entity_poly.type
_entity_poly.pdbx_seq_one_letter_code
_entity_poly.pdbx_strand_id
1 'polypeptide(L)'
;MKFLRTASTGRLLATIVGLVVAIGAGTAIAVAATGSGPVPQPEPLAKALHQGLTASAVKGVTANISFTNNLIDSSDFSGDNKDPILQGASGRLWLSGDRQLRIELQSDNGDSQVVVNGNSFWISDPMSNTVYEGTLPADKAKTDKTKSADQGVPSVAKIQSELTKLMQRVNVSGAHPTDVGGQAAYRVKVSPKHDGGLLGSARVAWDALKGVPLEVGIYARGNTTPVLDIKATNISYGPVAASDLSVSPRAGSKVVKVSTAGKAEKANKASKQAKHGKHAHVSGVAAVASKVPFTLAAPASLVGLPRHDTTLLDFGGKPGALVTYGQNLGGMVVIEQAADSKSAKASTKGGPAGLSLPTVSINGSTGQELSTALGTVVRFTRGGVAYTVLGSVPAAAAEQAARALAP
;
A
#
# COMPACT_ATOMS: atom_id res chain seq x y z
N MET A 1 4.90 -13.85 -12.26
CA MET A 1 5.17 -13.38 -10.89
C MET A 1 6.50 -12.65 -10.73
N LYS A 2 6.82 -11.74 -11.64
CA LYS A 2 7.85 -10.74 -11.36
C LYS A 2 7.37 -9.68 -10.35
N PHE A 3 6.06 -9.61 -10.05
CA PHE A 3 5.46 -8.60 -9.19
C PHE A 3 5.83 -8.76 -7.70
N LEU A 4 5.88 -9.97 -7.18
CA LEU A 4 6.33 -10.24 -5.81
C LEU A 4 7.84 -10.52 -5.70
N ARG A 5 8.49 -10.85 -6.82
CA ARG A 5 9.96 -11.04 -6.88
C ARG A 5 10.76 -9.76 -6.76
N THR A 6 10.12 -8.62 -6.88
CA THR A 6 10.70 -7.31 -6.79
C THR A 6 9.76 -6.40 -5.97
N ALA A 7 9.18 -6.89 -4.89
CA ALA A 7 8.75 -6.03 -3.80
C ALA A 7 10.03 -5.54 -3.12
N SER A 8 10.81 -4.78 -3.89
CA SER A 8 11.87 -3.95 -3.36
C SER A 8 11.22 -2.88 -2.47
N THR A 9 11.96 -2.36 -1.54
CA THR A 9 11.66 -1.14 -0.76
C THR A 9 10.97 -0.10 -1.64
N GLY A 10 11.41 0.06 -2.91
CA GLY A 10 10.79 0.93 -3.90
C GLY A 10 9.34 0.60 -4.28
N ARG A 11 8.83 -0.61 -4.06
CA ARG A 11 7.41 -0.94 -4.33
C ARG A 11 6.52 -0.75 -3.11
N LEU A 12 7.03 -1.04 -1.92
CA LEU A 12 6.39 -0.63 -0.67
C LEU A 12 6.28 0.90 -0.65
N LEU A 13 7.35 1.59 -1.05
CA LEU A 13 7.38 3.05 -1.18
C LEU A 13 6.45 3.56 -2.27
N ALA A 14 6.38 2.94 -3.44
CA ALA A 14 5.43 3.32 -4.48
C ALA A 14 3.98 3.13 -4.04
N THR A 15 3.71 2.17 -3.15
CA THR A 15 2.38 2.00 -2.53
C THR A 15 2.11 3.09 -1.51
N ILE A 16 3.11 3.46 -0.70
CA ILE A 16 3.01 4.56 0.28
C ILE A 16 2.88 5.90 -0.45
N VAL A 17 3.70 6.15 -1.48
CA VAL A 17 3.61 7.35 -2.33
C VAL A 17 2.27 7.37 -3.09
N GLY A 18 1.81 6.24 -3.61
CA GLY A 18 0.50 6.12 -4.26
C GLY A 18 -0.64 6.45 -3.30
N LEU A 19 -0.55 6.05 -2.03
CA LEU A 19 -1.51 6.38 -0.99
C LEU A 19 -1.46 7.87 -0.64
N VAL A 20 -0.28 8.44 -0.46
CA VAL A 20 -0.08 9.88 -0.16
C VAL A 20 -0.49 10.75 -1.35
N VAL A 21 -0.19 10.34 -2.59
CA VAL A 21 -0.59 11.06 -3.81
C VAL A 21 -2.09 10.93 -4.08
N ALA A 22 -2.70 9.77 -3.80
CA ALA A 22 -4.16 9.61 -3.92
C ALA A 22 -4.93 10.50 -2.93
N ILE A 23 -4.36 10.76 -1.75
CA ILE A 23 -4.90 11.69 -0.75
C ILE A 23 -4.65 13.14 -1.18
N GLY A 24 -3.51 13.44 -1.82
CA GLY A 24 -3.15 14.77 -2.30
C GLY A 24 -3.84 15.21 -3.60
N ALA A 25 -4.43 14.28 -4.37
CA ALA A 25 -5.10 14.60 -5.64
C ALA A 25 -6.53 15.14 -5.47
N GLY A 26 -7.07 15.14 -4.26
CA GLY A 26 -8.37 15.73 -3.91
C GLY A 26 -8.24 17.19 -3.53
N THR A 27 -7.74 18.01 -4.42
CA THR A 27 -7.43 19.42 -4.16
C THR A 27 -8.62 20.35 -4.27
N ALA A 28 -8.75 21.24 -3.36
CA ALA A 28 -9.12 22.63 -3.61
C ALA A 28 -8.64 23.51 -2.46
N ILE A 29 -8.30 24.53 -2.71
CA ILE A 29 -8.00 25.95 -2.60
C ILE A 29 -8.37 26.64 -1.27
N ALA A 30 -7.43 27.20 -0.51
CA ALA A 30 -7.65 27.92 0.73
C ALA A 30 -7.15 29.35 0.79
N VAL A 31 -7.87 30.19 1.49
CA VAL A 31 -7.45 31.49 1.98
C VAL A 31 -7.12 31.38 3.48
N ALA A 32 -6.03 32.01 3.87
CA ALA A 32 -5.43 31.92 5.18
C ALA A 32 -6.35 32.42 6.32
N ALA A 33 -6.39 31.63 7.39
CA ALA A 33 -6.60 32.14 8.73
C ALA A 33 -5.51 31.59 9.62
N THR A 34 -4.78 32.45 10.27
CA THR A 34 -3.73 32.15 11.23
C THR A 34 -4.35 31.63 12.52
N GLY A 35 -3.83 30.50 13.04
CA GLY A 35 -4.14 30.09 14.38
C GLY A 35 -3.71 28.65 14.66
N SER A 36 -2.76 28.46 15.59
CA SER A 36 -2.69 27.26 16.41
C SER A 36 -4.06 27.17 17.08
N GLY A 37 -4.97 26.42 16.48
CA GLY A 37 -6.36 26.52 16.82
C GLY A 37 -6.75 25.64 17.98
N PRO A 38 -7.76 26.06 18.73
CA PRO A 38 -8.53 25.18 19.57
C PRO A 38 -9.08 24.01 18.72
N VAL A 39 -9.30 22.87 19.36
CA VAL A 39 -9.99 21.73 18.79
C VAL A 39 -11.31 22.21 18.14
N PRO A 40 -11.63 21.82 16.90
CA PRO A 40 -12.83 22.32 16.22
C PRO A 40 -14.11 21.85 16.91
N GLN A 41 -15.22 22.53 16.67
CA GLN A 41 -16.52 22.11 17.22
C GLN A 41 -16.92 20.74 16.66
N PRO A 42 -17.54 19.86 17.47
CA PRO A 42 -18.06 18.60 17.00
C PRO A 42 -19.08 18.79 15.88
N GLU A 43 -18.89 18.06 14.77
CA GLU A 43 -19.81 18.09 13.62
C GLU A 43 -20.09 16.69 13.07
N PRO A 44 -21.26 16.49 12.41
CA PRO A 44 -21.53 15.27 11.66
C PRO A 44 -20.47 15.05 10.57
N LEU A 45 -20.00 13.79 10.40
CA LEU A 45 -18.93 13.45 9.47
C LEU A 45 -19.18 13.98 8.04
N ALA A 46 -20.40 13.82 7.52
CA ALA A 46 -20.72 14.29 6.17
C ALA A 46 -20.57 15.82 6.03
N LYS A 47 -20.87 16.58 7.09
CA LYS A 47 -20.70 18.04 7.11
C LYS A 47 -19.22 18.40 7.21
N ALA A 48 -18.47 17.78 8.12
CA ALA A 48 -17.03 17.99 8.26
C ALA A 48 -16.25 17.67 6.97
N LEU A 49 -16.61 16.57 6.29
CA LEU A 49 -16.05 16.24 4.96
C LEU A 49 -16.43 17.27 3.90
N HIS A 50 -17.69 17.70 3.86
CA HIS A 50 -18.12 18.72 2.91
C HIS A 50 -17.36 20.04 3.09
N GLN A 51 -17.18 20.47 4.33
CA GLN A 51 -16.39 21.67 4.65
C GLN A 51 -14.94 21.54 4.18
N GLY A 52 -14.29 20.39 4.47
CA GLY A 52 -12.93 20.13 4.00
C GLY A 52 -12.82 20.12 2.48
N LEU A 53 -13.81 19.57 1.78
CA LEU A 53 -13.84 19.53 0.30
C LEU A 53 -14.19 20.91 -0.33
N THR A 54 -14.91 21.77 0.38
CA THR A 54 -15.24 23.13 -0.07
C THR A 54 -14.23 24.18 0.38
N ALA A 55 -13.31 23.77 1.25
CA ALA A 55 -12.24 24.65 1.70
C ALA A 55 -11.41 25.10 0.50
N SER A 56 -10.98 26.36 0.54
CA SER A 56 -10.18 26.94 -0.53
C SER A 56 -8.76 26.30 -0.58
N ALA A 57 -8.14 26.02 -1.77
CA ALA A 57 -6.84 25.35 -1.92
C ALA A 57 -5.67 26.12 -1.31
N VAL A 58 -4.83 25.45 -0.58
CA VAL A 58 -3.55 26.02 -0.17
C VAL A 58 -2.61 26.10 -1.38
N LYS A 59 -1.85 27.18 -1.51
CA LYS A 59 -0.85 27.33 -2.57
C LYS A 59 0.27 26.30 -2.44
N GLY A 60 0.50 25.84 -1.22
CA GLY A 60 1.44 24.77 -0.87
C GLY A 60 1.44 24.52 0.62
N VAL A 61 2.16 23.49 1.01
CA VAL A 61 2.33 23.01 2.38
C VAL A 61 3.79 22.76 2.65
N THR A 62 4.27 23.26 3.79
CA THR A 62 5.55 22.84 4.36
C THR A 62 5.27 22.29 5.75
N ALA A 63 5.71 21.08 6.05
CA ALA A 63 5.46 20.43 7.33
C ALA A 63 6.70 19.72 7.85
N ASN A 64 6.87 19.73 9.17
CA ASN A 64 7.63 18.69 9.85
C ASN A 64 6.71 17.49 10.02
N ILE A 65 7.25 16.29 9.79
CA ILE A 65 6.48 15.05 9.87
C ILE A 65 7.18 14.04 10.79
N SER A 66 6.37 13.18 11.36
CA SER A 66 6.80 11.92 11.97
C SER A 66 6.30 10.78 11.08
N PHE A 67 7.20 9.91 10.68
CA PHE A 67 6.87 8.67 9.98
C PHE A 67 7.18 7.48 10.88
N THR A 68 6.20 6.64 11.14
CA THR A 68 6.32 5.40 11.91
C THR A 68 6.17 4.22 10.96
N ASN A 69 7.09 3.27 11.05
CA ASN A 69 6.98 1.99 10.36
C ASN A 69 7.32 0.84 11.31
N ASN A 70 6.28 0.13 11.75
CA ASN A 70 6.35 -1.08 12.56
C ASN A 70 5.79 -2.28 11.77
N LEU A 71 5.92 -2.25 10.43
CA LEU A 71 5.37 -3.29 9.57
C LEU A 71 6.13 -4.61 9.73
N ILE A 72 7.45 -4.53 9.84
CA ILE A 72 8.35 -5.65 10.04
C ILE A 72 9.05 -5.45 11.37
N ASP A 73 9.16 -6.52 12.17
CA ASP A 73 9.87 -6.45 13.44
C ASP A 73 11.35 -6.12 13.19
N SER A 74 11.91 -5.22 13.98
CA SER A 74 13.31 -4.81 13.85
C SER A 74 14.29 -5.96 14.10
N SER A 75 13.89 -7.00 14.82
CA SER A 75 14.68 -8.21 15.03
C SER A 75 14.84 -9.08 13.77
N ASP A 76 13.96 -8.91 12.79
CA ASP A 76 14.02 -9.62 11.50
C ASP A 76 15.01 -8.99 10.51
N PHE A 77 15.59 -7.85 10.85
CA PHE A 77 16.65 -7.23 10.06
C PHE A 77 18.02 -7.74 10.48
N SER A 78 18.74 -8.40 9.56
CA SER A 78 20.13 -8.79 9.79
C SER A 78 21.04 -7.56 9.75
N GLY A 79 21.62 -7.18 10.89
CA GLY A 79 22.59 -6.10 11.02
C GLY A 79 21.99 -4.74 11.43
N ASP A 80 22.87 -3.74 11.57
CA ASP A 80 22.55 -2.33 11.91
C ASP A 80 21.80 -1.59 10.78
N ASN A 81 20.73 -2.20 10.27
CA ASN A 81 19.95 -1.60 9.19
C ASN A 81 19.06 -0.46 9.75
N LYS A 82 19.57 0.76 9.69
CA LYS A 82 18.91 1.99 10.15
C LYS A 82 18.25 2.75 8.97
N ASP A 83 17.67 2.01 8.02
CA ASP A 83 16.91 2.66 6.93
C ASP A 83 15.67 3.36 7.50
N PRO A 84 15.58 4.71 7.37
CA PRO A 84 14.48 5.49 7.94
C PRO A 84 13.12 5.14 7.35
N ILE A 85 13.09 4.55 6.17
CA ILE A 85 11.85 4.08 5.55
C ILE A 85 11.37 2.78 6.19
N LEU A 86 12.28 1.93 6.63
CA LEU A 86 11.96 0.64 7.25
C LEU A 86 11.66 0.75 8.74
N GLN A 87 12.29 1.69 9.43
CA GLN A 87 12.16 1.83 10.89
C GLN A 87 11.30 3.02 11.32
N GLY A 88 11.00 3.93 10.38
CA GLY A 88 10.40 5.22 10.69
C GLY A 88 11.45 6.28 11.06
N ALA A 89 11.07 7.53 10.91
CA ALA A 89 11.94 8.69 11.14
C ALA A 89 11.12 9.98 11.30
N SER A 90 11.75 11.00 11.84
CA SER A 90 11.31 12.38 11.67
C SER A 90 11.75 12.89 10.29
N GLY A 91 11.02 13.88 9.78
CA GLY A 91 11.35 14.42 8.47
C GLY A 91 10.62 15.70 8.13
N ARG A 92 10.72 16.09 6.88
CA ARG A 92 10.04 17.26 6.32
C ARG A 92 9.25 16.87 5.08
N LEU A 93 8.19 17.62 4.84
CA LEU A 93 7.34 17.48 3.67
C LEU A 93 7.13 18.85 3.02
N TRP A 94 7.26 18.90 1.70
CA TRP A 94 6.91 20.05 0.87
C TRP A 94 5.96 19.59 -0.22
N LEU A 95 4.86 20.28 -0.36
CA LEU A 95 3.82 19.99 -1.34
C LEU A 95 3.39 21.27 -2.03
N SER A 96 3.39 21.31 -3.35
CA SER A 96 2.79 22.39 -4.14
C SER A 96 1.52 21.96 -4.86
N GLY A 97 0.69 22.95 -5.23
CA GLY A 97 -0.54 22.72 -5.99
C GLY A 97 -0.31 22.09 -7.37
N ASP A 98 0.92 22.12 -7.90
CA ASP A 98 1.28 21.63 -9.23
C ASP A 98 1.69 20.13 -9.25
N ARG A 99 1.20 19.35 -8.29
CA ARG A 99 1.55 17.92 -8.13
C ARG A 99 3.05 17.70 -7.91
N GLN A 100 3.68 18.60 -7.19
CA GLN A 100 5.05 18.44 -6.76
C GLN A 100 5.06 18.13 -5.27
N LEU A 101 5.71 17.05 -4.90
CA LEU A 101 5.88 16.58 -3.53
C LEU A 101 7.34 16.24 -3.29
N ARG A 102 7.88 16.69 -2.16
CA ARG A 102 9.12 16.18 -1.60
C ARG A 102 8.88 15.76 -0.16
N ILE A 103 9.32 14.57 0.18
CA ILE A 103 9.44 14.07 1.56
C ILE A 103 10.91 13.76 1.80
N GLU A 104 11.42 14.20 2.92
CA GLU A 104 12.76 13.92 3.40
C GLU A 104 12.66 13.29 4.77
N LEU A 105 13.16 12.07 4.93
CA LEU A 105 13.20 11.33 6.19
C LEU A 105 14.65 11.31 6.68
N GLN A 106 14.87 11.84 7.87
CA GLN A 106 16.19 12.04 8.44
C GLN A 106 16.74 10.76 9.07
N SER A 107 18.02 10.49 8.84
CA SER A 107 18.74 9.36 9.45
C SER A 107 20.22 9.67 9.59
N ASP A 108 20.85 9.09 10.62
CA ASP A 108 22.29 9.19 10.85
C ASP A 108 23.14 8.67 9.69
N ASN A 109 22.58 7.74 8.89
CA ASN A 109 23.24 7.12 7.75
C ASN A 109 22.94 7.82 6.40
N GLY A 110 22.33 8.98 6.45
CA GLY A 110 21.90 9.77 5.30
C GLY A 110 20.40 9.77 5.11
N ASP A 111 19.88 10.85 4.57
CA ASP A 111 18.45 11.10 4.47
C ASP A 111 17.84 10.34 3.28
N SER A 112 16.74 9.66 3.53
CA SER A 112 15.92 9.10 2.45
C SER A 112 15.00 10.18 1.90
N GLN A 113 14.89 10.25 0.58
CA GLN A 113 14.03 11.24 -0.09
C GLN A 113 13.03 10.56 -1.01
N VAL A 114 11.82 11.08 -1.02
CA VAL A 114 10.76 10.75 -1.97
C VAL A 114 10.38 12.03 -2.70
N VAL A 115 10.56 12.07 -4.00
CA VAL A 115 10.24 13.24 -4.82
C VAL A 115 9.27 12.85 -5.93
N VAL A 116 8.21 13.60 -6.04
CA VAL A 116 7.23 13.49 -7.13
C VAL A 116 7.19 14.82 -7.87
N ASN A 117 7.28 14.77 -9.19
CA ASN A 117 7.14 15.93 -10.06
C ASN A 117 6.20 15.57 -11.22
N GLY A 118 4.98 16.06 -11.14
CA GLY A 118 3.92 15.69 -12.07
C GLY A 118 3.66 14.17 -12.09
N ASN A 119 4.06 13.51 -13.15
CA ASN A 119 3.89 12.06 -13.29
C ASN A 119 5.16 11.26 -13.03
N SER A 120 6.30 11.89 -12.82
CA SER A 120 7.55 11.21 -12.48
C SER A 120 7.78 11.20 -10.97
N PHE A 121 8.47 10.19 -10.50
CA PHE A 121 8.93 10.12 -9.12
C PHE A 121 10.32 9.47 -9.04
N TRP A 122 11.02 9.80 -7.97
CA TRP A 122 12.18 9.04 -7.55
C TRP A 122 12.23 8.91 -6.02
N ILE A 123 12.92 7.88 -5.56
CA ILE A 123 13.08 7.55 -4.14
C ILE A 123 14.55 7.20 -3.94
N SER A 124 15.21 7.86 -3.00
CA SER A 124 16.58 7.52 -2.62
C SER A 124 16.61 6.57 -1.43
N ASP A 125 17.47 5.57 -1.54
CA ASP A 125 17.90 4.70 -0.46
C ASP A 125 19.39 5.02 -0.22
N PRO A 126 19.72 5.78 0.84
CA PRO A 126 21.10 6.19 1.09
C PRO A 126 21.99 5.02 1.51
N MET A 127 21.43 3.98 2.17
CA MET A 127 22.18 2.82 2.63
C MET A 127 22.75 2.00 1.48
N SER A 128 21.95 1.77 0.43
CA SER A 128 22.41 1.05 -0.77
C SER A 128 22.94 1.96 -1.87
N ASN A 129 23.00 3.27 -1.63
CA ASN A 129 23.30 4.32 -2.64
C ASN A 129 22.49 4.10 -3.93
N THR A 130 21.21 3.78 -3.77
CA THR A 130 20.31 3.42 -4.88
C THR A 130 19.18 4.41 -5.00
N VAL A 131 18.86 4.79 -6.23
CA VAL A 131 17.70 5.62 -6.57
C VAL A 131 16.73 4.80 -7.39
N TYR A 132 15.50 4.75 -6.94
CA TYR A 132 14.39 4.10 -7.64
C TYR A 132 13.59 5.15 -8.38
N GLU A 133 13.62 5.12 -9.72
CA GLU A 133 12.89 6.07 -10.58
C GLU A 133 11.71 5.40 -11.24
N GLY A 134 10.62 6.14 -11.42
CA GLY A 134 9.44 5.63 -12.10
C GLY A 134 8.46 6.70 -12.52
N THR A 135 7.39 6.26 -13.17
CA THR A 135 6.27 7.11 -13.55
C THR A 135 4.99 6.65 -12.85
N LEU A 136 4.25 7.61 -12.31
CA LEU A 136 2.92 7.38 -11.77
C LEU A 136 1.92 7.15 -12.92
N PRO A 137 0.87 6.37 -12.70
CA PRO A 137 -0.21 6.26 -13.67
C PRO A 137 -0.77 7.65 -13.98
N ALA A 138 -1.00 7.92 -15.28
CA ALA A 138 -1.69 9.15 -15.67
C ALA A 138 -3.11 9.17 -15.10
N ASP A 139 -3.56 10.32 -14.61
CA ASP A 139 -4.93 10.50 -14.15
C ASP A 139 -5.89 10.26 -15.30
N LYS A 140 -6.69 9.21 -15.19
CA LYS A 140 -7.77 8.93 -16.15
C LYS A 140 -8.92 9.95 -16.07
N ALA A 141 -8.91 10.81 -15.06
CA ALA A 141 -9.94 11.85 -14.90
C ALA A 141 -9.94 12.93 -15.99
N LYS A 142 -8.90 13.01 -16.85
CA LYS A 142 -8.83 14.01 -17.93
C LYS A 142 -9.31 13.52 -19.30
N THR A 143 -9.62 12.23 -19.47
CA THR A 143 -10.06 11.69 -20.77
C THR A 143 -11.59 11.66 -20.98
N ASP A 144 -12.38 11.79 -19.93
CA ASP A 144 -13.84 11.92 -20.01
C ASP A 144 -14.30 13.37 -19.82
N LYS A 145 -13.73 14.31 -20.61
CA LYS A 145 -14.10 15.74 -20.58
C LYS A 145 -15.57 16.00 -20.98
N THR A 146 -16.30 15.01 -21.44
CA THR A 146 -17.70 15.14 -21.86
C THR A 146 -18.73 14.80 -20.80
N LYS A 147 -18.32 14.27 -19.60
CA LYS A 147 -19.28 13.91 -18.55
C LYS A 147 -18.97 14.50 -17.15
N SER A 148 -17.93 15.31 -16.99
CA SER A 148 -17.48 15.80 -15.66
C SER A 148 -17.46 17.33 -15.52
N ALA A 149 -18.00 18.08 -16.47
CA ALA A 149 -17.99 19.54 -16.43
C ALA A 149 -19.00 20.14 -15.41
N ASP A 150 -19.81 19.30 -14.76
CA ASP A 150 -20.90 19.79 -13.88
C ASP A 150 -20.96 19.07 -12.52
N GLN A 151 -19.85 18.48 -12.04
CA GLN A 151 -19.79 17.93 -10.70
C GLN A 151 -18.96 18.85 -9.79
N GLY A 152 -19.59 19.90 -9.29
CA GLY A 152 -19.14 20.67 -8.14
C GLY A 152 -18.93 19.76 -6.91
N VAL A 153 -18.41 20.33 -5.81
CA VAL A 153 -18.22 19.58 -4.56
C VAL A 153 -19.52 18.86 -4.18
N PRO A 154 -19.49 17.55 -3.87
CA PRO A 154 -20.70 16.81 -3.53
C PRO A 154 -21.43 17.45 -2.35
N SER A 155 -22.75 17.58 -2.44
CA SER A 155 -23.55 18.07 -1.32
C SER A 155 -23.43 17.17 -0.08
N VAL A 156 -23.71 17.70 1.10
CA VAL A 156 -23.72 16.92 2.37
C VAL A 156 -24.61 15.69 2.25
N ALA A 157 -25.77 15.80 1.61
CA ALA A 157 -26.69 14.66 1.40
C ALA A 157 -26.08 13.58 0.50
N LYS A 158 -25.33 13.97 -0.53
CA LYS A 158 -24.61 13.02 -1.41
C LYS A 158 -23.49 12.33 -0.65
N ILE A 159 -22.69 13.06 0.12
CA ILE A 159 -21.64 12.50 0.97
C ILE A 159 -22.26 11.52 1.98
N GLN A 160 -23.36 11.89 2.65
CA GLN A 160 -24.04 11.00 3.59
C GLN A 160 -24.52 9.71 2.93
N SER A 161 -25.05 9.78 1.71
CA SER A 161 -25.47 8.60 0.93
C SER A 161 -24.29 7.67 0.63
N GLU A 162 -23.15 8.22 0.20
CA GLU A 162 -21.96 7.42 -0.09
C GLU A 162 -21.35 6.81 1.19
N LEU A 163 -21.34 7.55 2.31
CA LEU A 163 -20.95 7.04 3.61
C LEU A 163 -21.84 5.86 4.03
N THR A 164 -23.14 5.97 3.84
CA THR A 164 -24.10 4.89 4.18
C THR A 164 -23.79 3.61 3.38
N LYS A 165 -23.46 3.74 2.09
CA LYS A 165 -23.03 2.60 1.25
C LYS A 165 -21.69 2.02 1.73
N LEU A 166 -20.74 2.87 2.06
CA LEU A 166 -19.42 2.45 2.58
C LEU A 166 -19.58 1.68 3.90
N MET A 167 -20.45 2.16 4.79
CA MET A 167 -20.73 1.56 6.10
C MET A 167 -21.43 0.18 6.02
N GLN A 168 -21.84 -0.25 4.85
CA GLN A 168 -22.26 -1.64 4.65
C GLN A 168 -21.08 -2.62 4.75
N ARG A 169 -19.87 -2.19 4.40
CA ARG A 169 -18.64 -3.00 4.34
C ARG A 169 -17.64 -2.71 5.45
N VAL A 170 -17.63 -1.48 5.95
CA VAL A 170 -16.70 -1.02 7.00
C VAL A 170 -17.45 -0.27 8.10
N ASN A 171 -16.88 -0.26 9.31
CA ASN A 171 -17.30 0.64 10.37
C ASN A 171 -16.53 1.95 10.19
N VAL A 172 -17.25 3.06 10.21
CA VAL A 172 -16.70 4.42 10.12
C VAL A 172 -17.11 5.17 11.37
N SER A 173 -16.16 5.77 12.07
CA SER A 173 -16.46 6.63 13.22
C SER A 173 -17.07 7.97 12.77
N GLY A 174 -17.59 8.73 13.70
CA GLY A 174 -17.85 10.15 13.49
C GLY A 174 -16.57 10.94 13.22
N ALA A 175 -16.72 12.20 12.86
CA ALA A 175 -15.62 13.16 12.83
C ALA A 175 -15.27 13.56 14.28
N HIS A 176 -14.15 13.06 14.78
CA HIS A 176 -13.68 13.38 16.13
C HIS A 176 -12.80 14.64 16.09
N PRO A 177 -13.21 15.72 16.76
CA PRO A 177 -12.38 16.89 16.92
C PRO A 177 -11.06 16.56 17.61
N THR A 178 -9.96 17.10 17.09
CA THR A 178 -8.61 16.86 17.62
C THR A 178 -7.67 17.99 17.19
N ASP A 179 -6.45 17.99 17.72
CA ASP A 179 -5.32 18.76 17.20
C ASP A 179 -4.32 17.83 16.50
N VAL A 180 -3.80 18.28 15.37
CA VAL A 180 -2.69 17.60 14.66
C VAL A 180 -1.74 18.67 14.15
N GLY A 181 -0.50 18.64 14.64
CA GLY A 181 0.54 19.55 14.21
C GLY A 181 0.24 21.03 14.50
N GLY A 182 -0.52 21.31 15.56
CA GLY A 182 -0.96 22.65 15.94
C GLY A 182 -2.14 23.17 15.11
N GLN A 183 -2.84 22.30 14.38
CA GLN A 183 -4.02 22.66 13.59
C GLN A 183 -5.27 22.00 14.15
N ALA A 184 -6.37 22.76 14.20
CA ALA A 184 -7.68 22.21 14.48
C ALA A 184 -8.05 21.19 13.41
N ALA A 185 -8.33 19.95 13.80
CA ALA A 185 -8.49 18.83 12.88
C ALA A 185 -9.70 17.97 13.22
N TYR A 186 -10.26 17.32 12.22
CA TYR A 186 -11.15 16.19 12.40
C TYR A 186 -10.40 14.88 12.12
N ARG A 187 -10.61 13.89 12.97
CA ARG A 187 -10.08 12.54 12.80
C ARG A 187 -11.21 11.54 12.62
N VAL A 188 -11.06 10.64 11.64
CA VAL A 188 -11.96 9.52 11.41
C VAL A 188 -11.20 8.21 11.53
N LYS A 189 -11.86 7.19 12.09
CA LYS A 189 -11.38 5.81 12.13
C LYS A 189 -12.25 4.96 11.24
N VAL A 190 -11.62 4.18 10.37
CA VAL A 190 -12.28 3.19 9.51
C VAL A 190 -11.75 1.81 9.88
N SER A 191 -12.63 0.84 10.11
CA SER A 191 -12.26 -0.53 10.45
C SER A 191 -13.09 -1.54 9.66
N PRO A 192 -12.56 -2.74 9.38
CA PRO A 192 -13.35 -3.80 8.75
C PRO A 192 -14.61 -4.13 9.58
N LYS A 193 -15.75 -4.29 8.90
CA LYS A 193 -17.01 -4.70 9.54
C LYS A 193 -17.09 -6.22 9.68
N HIS A 194 -16.43 -6.92 8.78
CA HIS A 194 -16.30 -8.37 8.77
C HIS A 194 -14.84 -8.75 9.06
N ASP A 195 -14.47 -10.00 8.85
CA ASP A 195 -13.11 -10.44 9.09
C ASP A 195 -12.11 -9.63 8.26
N GLY A 196 -11.31 -8.82 8.95
CA GLY A 196 -10.25 -7.98 8.41
C GLY A 196 -8.86 -8.63 8.48
N GLY A 197 -8.77 -9.88 8.91
CA GLY A 197 -7.49 -10.52 9.18
C GLY A 197 -6.74 -9.80 10.31
N LEU A 198 -5.48 -9.46 10.10
CA LEU A 198 -4.66 -8.69 11.04
C LEU A 198 -4.88 -7.17 10.94
N LEU A 199 -5.60 -6.68 9.93
CA LEU A 199 -5.92 -5.26 9.82
C LEU A 199 -6.98 -4.89 10.88
N GLY A 200 -6.64 -3.97 11.77
CA GLY A 200 -7.53 -3.45 12.79
C GLY A 200 -8.29 -2.21 12.31
N SER A 201 -7.57 -1.19 11.87
CA SER A 201 -8.18 0.06 11.38
C SER A 201 -7.21 0.92 10.59
N ALA A 202 -7.78 1.86 9.83
CA ALA A 202 -7.09 3.03 9.34
C ALA A 202 -7.61 4.28 10.08
N ARG A 203 -6.74 5.26 10.29
CA ARG A 203 -7.09 6.61 10.78
C ARG A 203 -6.68 7.63 9.75
N VAL A 204 -7.52 8.63 9.57
CA VAL A 204 -7.21 9.80 8.73
C VAL A 204 -7.61 11.02 9.51
N ALA A 205 -6.74 12.03 9.58
CA ALA A 205 -7.09 13.34 10.10
C ALA A 205 -6.81 14.41 9.04
N TRP A 206 -7.63 15.45 9.03
CA TRP A 206 -7.50 16.60 8.14
C TRP A 206 -7.75 17.90 8.87
N ASP A 207 -7.13 18.98 8.40
CA ASP A 207 -7.36 20.34 8.88
C ASP A 207 -8.84 20.72 8.70
N ALA A 208 -9.49 21.11 9.79
CA ALA A 208 -10.92 21.38 9.80
C ALA A 208 -11.31 22.58 8.90
N LEU A 209 -10.39 23.53 8.70
CA LEU A 209 -10.62 24.75 7.93
C LEU A 209 -10.12 24.63 6.49
N LYS A 210 -9.04 23.89 6.28
CA LYS A 210 -8.33 23.83 4.99
C LYS A 210 -8.49 22.50 4.26
N GLY A 211 -9.07 21.48 4.91
CA GLY A 211 -9.27 20.17 4.32
C GLY A 211 -7.97 19.40 3.99
N VAL A 212 -6.80 19.92 4.38
CA VAL A 212 -5.51 19.32 4.11
C VAL A 212 -5.32 18.10 4.99
N PRO A 213 -4.94 16.91 4.44
CA PRO A 213 -4.59 15.75 5.25
C PRO A 213 -3.40 16.04 6.16
N LEU A 214 -3.52 15.66 7.43
CA LEU A 214 -2.51 15.90 8.47
C LEU A 214 -1.97 14.61 9.07
N GLU A 215 -2.73 13.52 9.03
CA GLU A 215 -2.36 12.22 9.58
C GLU A 215 -3.00 11.11 8.77
N VAL A 216 -2.23 10.07 8.46
CA VAL A 216 -2.74 8.79 7.93
C VAL A 216 -2.03 7.67 8.68
N GLY A 217 -2.80 6.85 9.41
CA GLY A 217 -2.28 5.75 10.21
C GLY A 217 -2.99 4.43 9.91
N ILE A 218 -2.24 3.35 9.88
CA ILE A 218 -2.73 1.96 9.76
C ILE A 218 -2.40 1.21 11.05
N TYR A 219 -3.37 0.49 11.58
CA TYR A 219 -3.29 -0.20 12.86
C TYR A 219 -3.57 -1.68 12.69
N ALA A 220 -2.77 -2.53 13.30
CA ALA A 220 -3.07 -3.95 13.41
C ALA A 220 -4.22 -4.20 14.40
N ARG A 221 -4.88 -5.34 14.26
CA ARG A 221 -5.97 -5.76 15.14
C ARG A 221 -5.46 -5.87 16.58
N GLY A 222 -6.18 -5.25 17.50
CA GLY A 222 -5.85 -5.24 18.93
C GLY A 222 -4.75 -4.26 19.33
N ASN A 223 -4.07 -3.59 18.38
CA ASN A 223 -3.01 -2.65 18.68
C ASN A 223 -3.51 -1.19 18.67
N THR A 224 -3.00 -0.42 19.64
CA THR A 224 -3.20 1.04 19.71
C THR A 224 -2.07 1.82 19.07
N THR A 225 -0.88 1.21 18.95
CA THR A 225 0.27 1.75 18.22
C THR A 225 0.09 1.50 16.72
N PRO A 226 0.33 2.50 15.86
CA PRO A 226 0.23 2.32 14.43
C PRO A 226 1.31 1.37 13.90
N VAL A 227 0.94 0.57 12.91
CA VAL A 227 1.90 -0.22 12.11
C VAL A 227 2.60 0.68 11.11
N LEU A 228 1.82 1.55 10.46
CA LEU A 228 2.32 2.61 9.59
C LEU A 228 1.60 3.90 9.97
N ASP A 229 2.33 4.99 10.12
CA ASP A 229 1.77 6.30 10.37
C ASP A 229 2.63 7.39 9.73
N ILE A 230 1.99 8.35 9.09
CA ILE A 230 2.59 9.60 8.68
C ILE A 230 1.74 10.73 9.25
N LYS A 231 2.36 11.59 10.05
CA LYS A 231 1.68 12.64 10.78
C LYS A 231 2.47 13.93 10.74
N ALA A 232 1.79 15.04 10.46
CA ALA A 232 2.36 16.37 10.64
C ALA A 232 2.57 16.65 12.14
N THR A 233 3.76 17.08 12.52
CA THR A 233 4.09 17.53 13.88
C THR A 233 4.10 19.06 13.95
N ASN A 234 4.30 19.71 12.82
CA ASN A 234 4.15 21.15 12.63
C ASN A 234 3.84 21.38 11.15
N ILE A 235 3.02 22.37 10.82
CA ILE A 235 2.62 22.65 9.44
C ILE A 235 2.43 24.15 9.20
N SER A 236 2.85 24.61 8.04
CA SER A 236 2.58 25.92 7.51
C SER A 236 2.00 25.86 6.10
N TYR A 237 1.15 26.83 5.79
CA TYR A 237 0.47 26.93 4.52
C TYR A 237 0.93 28.17 3.78
N GLY A 238 1.30 28.01 2.51
CA GLY A 238 1.79 29.10 1.67
C GLY A 238 2.51 28.59 0.43
N PRO A 239 3.01 29.48 -0.41
CA PRO A 239 3.84 29.09 -1.55
C PRO A 239 5.09 28.35 -1.06
N VAL A 240 5.44 27.25 -1.74
CA VAL A 240 6.70 26.52 -1.52
C VAL A 240 7.71 26.99 -2.55
N ALA A 241 8.95 27.24 -2.12
CA ALA A 241 9.98 27.66 -3.02
C ALA A 241 10.32 26.55 -4.03
N ALA A 242 10.52 26.91 -5.29
CA ALA A 242 10.87 25.94 -6.33
C ALA A 242 12.16 25.16 -6.01
N SER A 243 13.12 25.78 -5.33
CA SER A 243 14.34 25.15 -4.84
C SER A 243 14.10 23.99 -3.88
N ASP A 244 13.03 24.04 -3.08
CA ASP A 244 12.69 22.98 -2.13
C ASP A 244 12.11 21.75 -2.83
N LEU A 245 11.53 21.92 -4.00
CA LEU A 245 10.86 20.88 -4.77
C LEU A 245 11.71 20.33 -5.92
N SER A 246 12.58 21.17 -6.50
CA SER A 246 13.44 20.84 -7.65
C SER A 246 14.77 20.28 -7.18
N VAL A 247 14.76 19.11 -6.57
CA VAL A 247 15.97 18.41 -6.12
C VAL A 247 16.27 17.23 -7.03
N SER A 248 17.57 16.96 -7.21
CA SER A 248 18.06 15.83 -8.00
C SER A 248 18.65 14.75 -7.10
N PRO A 249 18.59 13.48 -7.53
CA PRO A 249 19.30 12.41 -6.84
C PRO A 249 20.80 12.69 -6.69
N ARG A 250 21.40 12.13 -5.66
CA ARG A 250 22.86 12.25 -5.42
C ARG A 250 23.63 11.70 -6.62
N ALA A 251 24.64 12.44 -7.06
CA ALA A 251 25.52 12.00 -8.14
C ALA A 251 26.22 10.67 -7.78
N GLY A 252 26.34 9.77 -8.76
CA GLY A 252 26.93 8.44 -8.55
C GLY A 252 26.03 7.40 -7.93
N SER A 253 24.76 7.71 -7.68
CA SER A 253 23.80 6.72 -7.20
C SER A 253 23.45 5.69 -8.28
N LYS A 254 23.24 4.44 -7.87
CA LYS A 254 22.75 3.38 -8.74
C LYS A 254 21.27 3.61 -9.05
N VAL A 255 20.95 3.80 -10.33
CA VAL A 255 19.56 4.02 -10.75
C VAL A 255 18.85 2.69 -11.06
N VAL A 256 17.70 2.47 -10.43
CA VAL A 256 16.81 1.35 -10.68
C VAL A 256 15.47 1.86 -11.20
N LYS A 257 15.17 1.58 -12.47
CA LYS A 257 13.88 1.98 -13.06
C LYS A 257 12.75 1.09 -12.61
N VAL A 258 11.69 1.69 -12.04
CA VAL A 258 10.48 1.02 -11.55
C VAL A 258 9.35 1.27 -12.55
N SER A 259 8.92 0.24 -13.27
CA SER A 259 7.78 0.34 -14.18
C SER A 259 6.47 0.15 -13.40
N THR A 260 5.76 1.23 -13.11
CA THR A 260 4.41 1.20 -12.50
C THR A 260 3.31 1.16 -13.56
N ALA A 261 3.51 1.82 -14.72
CA ALA A 261 2.52 1.95 -15.78
C ALA A 261 2.31 0.67 -16.62
N GLY A 262 3.41 -0.01 -16.99
CA GLY A 262 3.31 -1.15 -17.94
C GLY A 262 2.61 -2.38 -17.39
N LYS A 263 2.47 -2.51 -16.07
CA LYS A 263 1.80 -3.66 -15.43
C LYS A 263 0.36 -3.37 -15.06
N ALA A 264 0.03 -2.14 -14.66
CA ALA A 264 -1.35 -1.71 -14.45
C ALA A 264 -2.10 -1.65 -15.77
N GLU A 265 -1.48 -1.20 -16.88
CA GLU A 265 -2.08 -1.25 -18.21
C GLU A 265 -2.22 -2.67 -18.76
N LYS A 266 -1.22 -3.56 -18.55
CA LYS A 266 -1.34 -4.97 -18.94
C LYS A 266 -2.40 -5.69 -18.12
N ALA A 267 -2.50 -5.43 -16.80
CA ALA A 267 -3.57 -5.95 -15.95
C ALA A 267 -4.94 -5.36 -16.36
N ASN A 268 -5.02 -4.07 -16.66
CA ASN A 268 -6.25 -3.43 -17.15
C ASN A 268 -6.58 -3.80 -18.62
N LYS A 269 -5.60 -4.03 -19.49
CA LYS A 269 -5.83 -4.59 -20.83
C LYS A 269 -6.25 -6.05 -20.74
N ALA A 270 -5.64 -6.85 -19.88
CA ALA A 270 -6.07 -8.22 -19.62
C ALA A 270 -7.49 -8.27 -19.06
N SER A 271 -7.86 -7.38 -18.13
CA SER A 271 -9.23 -7.30 -17.60
C SER A 271 -10.23 -6.70 -18.60
N LYS A 272 -9.81 -5.82 -19.52
CA LYS A 272 -10.66 -5.31 -20.62
C LYS A 272 -10.76 -6.30 -21.78
N GLN A 273 -9.69 -7.02 -22.12
CA GLN A 273 -9.72 -8.11 -23.09
C GLN A 273 -10.53 -9.31 -22.57
N ALA A 274 -10.52 -9.57 -21.25
CA ALA A 274 -11.41 -10.54 -20.63
C ALA A 274 -12.90 -10.16 -20.74
N LYS A 275 -13.23 -8.88 -20.94
CA LYS A 275 -14.61 -8.43 -21.22
C LYS A 275 -14.98 -8.45 -22.71
N HIS A 276 -14.03 -8.55 -23.64
CA HIS A 276 -14.28 -8.52 -25.09
C HIS A 276 -13.63 -9.65 -25.89
N GLY A 277 -12.77 -10.47 -25.28
CA GLY A 277 -12.21 -11.67 -25.90
C GLY A 277 -12.75 -12.92 -25.21
N LYS A 278 -13.25 -13.87 -25.97
CA LYS A 278 -13.65 -15.22 -25.55
C LYS A 278 -12.44 -16.07 -25.08
N HIS A 279 -11.57 -15.56 -24.23
CA HIS A 279 -10.73 -16.44 -23.42
C HIS A 279 -11.54 -16.77 -22.17
N ALA A 280 -12.18 -17.94 -22.20
CA ALA A 280 -12.91 -18.48 -21.06
C ALA A 280 -12.00 -18.38 -19.84
N HIS A 281 -12.43 -17.62 -18.84
CA HIS A 281 -11.78 -17.55 -17.53
C HIS A 281 -11.85 -18.97 -16.96
N VAL A 282 -10.73 -19.70 -17.01
CA VAL A 282 -10.68 -21.07 -16.53
C VAL A 282 -10.70 -21.01 -14.99
N SER A 283 -11.80 -21.42 -14.40
CA SER A 283 -12.00 -21.51 -12.97
C SER A 283 -12.56 -22.87 -12.57
N GLY A 284 -12.38 -23.19 -11.30
CA GLY A 284 -12.74 -24.51 -10.75
C GLY A 284 -11.56 -25.49 -10.79
N VAL A 285 -11.49 -26.33 -9.74
CA VAL A 285 -10.34 -27.22 -9.47
C VAL A 285 -10.03 -28.13 -10.65
N ALA A 286 -11.02 -28.87 -11.18
CA ALA A 286 -10.82 -29.82 -12.25
C ALA A 286 -10.34 -29.13 -13.56
N ALA A 287 -10.95 -27.99 -13.88
CA ALA A 287 -10.59 -27.24 -15.08
C ALA A 287 -9.18 -26.63 -15.00
N VAL A 288 -8.78 -26.14 -13.83
CA VAL A 288 -7.41 -25.62 -13.61
C VAL A 288 -6.40 -26.75 -13.56
N ALA A 289 -6.68 -27.84 -12.86
CA ALA A 289 -5.80 -29.02 -12.78
C ALA A 289 -5.46 -29.59 -14.15
N SER A 290 -6.40 -29.59 -15.11
CA SER A 290 -6.15 -30.06 -16.48
C SER A 290 -5.24 -29.15 -17.31
N LYS A 291 -4.94 -27.94 -16.85
CA LYS A 291 -4.17 -26.91 -17.60
C LYS A 291 -2.80 -26.63 -16.99
N VAL A 292 -2.53 -27.05 -15.76
CA VAL A 292 -1.22 -26.87 -15.11
C VAL A 292 -0.36 -28.12 -15.29
N PRO A 293 0.98 -28.01 -15.45
CA PRO A 293 1.87 -29.13 -15.66
C PRO A 293 2.34 -29.81 -14.36
N PHE A 294 1.54 -29.72 -13.29
CA PHE A 294 1.84 -30.28 -11.98
C PHE A 294 0.55 -30.70 -11.27
N THR A 295 0.66 -31.51 -10.23
CA THR A 295 -0.50 -31.84 -9.38
C THR A 295 -0.93 -30.62 -8.57
N LEU A 296 -2.15 -30.16 -8.80
CA LEU A 296 -2.70 -28.99 -8.12
C LEU A 296 -3.05 -29.33 -6.67
N ALA A 297 -2.52 -28.59 -5.71
CA ALA A 297 -2.84 -28.70 -4.28
C ALA A 297 -3.97 -27.72 -3.91
N ALA A 298 -5.20 -28.15 -4.10
CA ALA A 298 -6.40 -27.34 -3.80
C ALA A 298 -7.36 -28.08 -2.86
N PRO A 299 -6.99 -28.32 -1.59
CA PRO A 299 -7.88 -28.96 -0.62
C PRO A 299 -9.19 -28.17 -0.46
N ALA A 300 -10.28 -28.82 -0.04
CA ALA A 300 -11.59 -28.19 0.16
C ALA A 300 -11.58 -27.13 1.26
N SER A 301 -10.67 -27.27 2.23
CA SER A 301 -10.41 -26.27 3.28
C SER A 301 -8.91 -26.21 3.59
N LEU A 302 -8.44 -25.05 4.02
CA LEU A 302 -7.07 -24.80 4.42
C LEU A 302 -7.05 -24.04 5.74
N VAL A 303 -6.48 -24.62 6.79
CA VAL A 303 -6.44 -24.04 8.16
C VAL A 303 -7.83 -23.58 8.62
N GLY A 304 -8.84 -24.41 8.40
CA GLY A 304 -10.23 -24.09 8.75
C GLY A 304 -10.96 -23.14 7.80
N LEU A 305 -10.27 -22.54 6.82
CA LEU A 305 -10.87 -21.66 5.82
C LEU A 305 -11.37 -22.49 4.63
N PRO A 306 -12.66 -22.42 4.27
CA PRO A 306 -13.17 -23.11 3.08
C PRO A 306 -12.55 -22.51 1.81
N ARG A 307 -12.27 -23.37 0.81
CA ARG A 307 -11.85 -22.91 -0.51
C ARG A 307 -12.96 -22.08 -1.15
N HIS A 308 -12.63 -20.88 -1.60
CA HIS A 308 -13.59 -19.96 -2.22
C HIS A 308 -13.54 -20.06 -3.75
N ASP A 309 -12.36 -19.99 -4.34
CA ASP A 309 -12.18 -20.05 -5.80
C ASP A 309 -10.84 -20.68 -6.19
N THR A 310 -10.79 -21.19 -7.41
CA THR A 310 -9.57 -21.71 -8.05
C THR A 310 -9.52 -21.20 -9.47
N THR A 311 -8.47 -20.46 -9.82
CA THR A 311 -8.35 -19.73 -11.08
C THR A 311 -7.02 -20.05 -11.75
N LEU A 312 -7.05 -20.27 -13.06
CA LEU A 312 -5.84 -20.40 -13.88
C LEU A 312 -5.18 -19.03 -14.06
N LEU A 313 -3.89 -18.95 -13.80
CA LEU A 313 -3.07 -17.77 -14.06
C LEU A 313 -2.02 -18.06 -15.14
N ASP A 314 -1.69 -17.02 -15.90
CA ASP A 314 -0.56 -17.04 -16.84
C ASP A 314 0.60 -16.21 -16.28
N PHE A 315 1.74 -16.86 -16.10
CA PHE A 315 2.98 -16.26 -15.62
C PHE A 315 4.00 -16.08 -16.75
N GLY A 316 3.59 -15.39 -17.79
CA GLY A 316 4.46 -15.12 -18.96
C GLY A 316 4.60 -16.35 -19.87
N GLY A 317 3.49 -16.98 -20.19
CA GLY A 317 3.39 -18.19 -21.01
C GLY A 317 3.49 -19.48 -20.20
N LYS A 318 3.66 -19.41 -18.86
CA LYS A 318 3.66 -20.58 -17.97
C LYS A 318 2.36 -20.61 -17.18
N PRO A 319 1.55 -21.67 -17.32
CA PRO A 319 0.32 -21.81 -16.54
C PRO A 319 0.65 -22.07 -15.07
N GLY A 320 -0.15 -21.45 -14.19
CA GLY A 320 -0.13 -21.66 -12.76
C GLY A 320 -1.52 -21.53 -12.19
N ALA A 321 -1.69 -21.80 -10.90
CA ALA A 321 -2.95 -21.72 -10.20
C ALA A 321 -2.97 -20.65 -9.13
N LEU A 322 -4.10 -20.01 -8.95
CA LEU A 322 -4.46 -19.17 -7.81
C LEU A 322 -5.61 -19.86 -7.09
N VAL A 323 -5.41 -20.22 -5.83
CA VAL A 323 -6.48 -20.78 -4.99
C VAL A 323 -6.73 -19.82 -3.83
N THR A 324 -7.97 -19.45 -3.62
CA THR A 324 -8.37 -18.55 -2.53
C THR A 324 -9.16 -19.31 -1.47
N TYR A 325 -8.87 -19.03 -0.21
CA TYR A 325 -9.52 -19.62 0.95
C TYR A 325 -10.09 -18.54 1.86
N GLY A 326 -11.27 -18.80 2.41
CA GLY A 326 -11.98 -17.83 3.24
C GLY A 326 -12.53 -16.64 2.43
N GLN A 327 -12.91 -15.60 3.13
CA GLN A 327 -13.52 -14.39 2.56
C GLN A 327 -12.89 -13.14 3.18
N ASN A 328 -13.08 -12.01 2.51
CA ASN A 328 -12.57 -10.72 2.93
C ASN A 328 -11.04 -10.72 3.14
N LEU A 329 -10.55 -9.81 3.99
CA LEU A 329 -9.11 -9.70 4.28
C LEU A 329 -8.58 -10.82 5.17
N GLY A 330 -9.43 -11.52 5.92
CA GLY A 330 -9.03 -12.68 6.73
C GLY A 330 -8.78 -13.95 5.93
N GLY A 331 -9.00 -13.93 4.62
CA GLY A 331 -8.72 -15.05 3.74
C GLY A 331 -7.23 -15.25 3.44
N MET A 332 -6.94 -16.40 2.84
CA MET A 332 -5.61 -16.75 2.33
C MET A 332 -5.64 -16.95 0.82
N VAL A 333 -4.50 -16.69 0.19
CA VAL A 333 -4.26 -16.94 -1.23
C VAL A 333 -3.07 -17.88 -1.37
N VAL A 334 -3.24 -18.92 -2.14
CA VAL A 334 -2.19 -19.85 -2.54
C VAL A 334 -1.93 -19.70 -4.03
N ILE A 335 -0.68 -19.54 -4.38
CA ILE A 335 -0.23 -19.50 -5.76
C ILE A 335 0.71 -20.67 -6.00
N GLU A 336 0.40 -21.46 -7.02
CA GLU A 336 1.17 -22.64 -7.42
C GLU A 336 1.69 -22.48 -8.84
N GLN A 337 2.96 -22.83 -9.06
CA GLN A 337 3.63 -22.80 -10.35
C GLN A 337 4.62 -23.94 -10.46
N ALA A 338 4.90 -24.40 -11.70
CA ALA A 338 6.04 -25.25 -11.93
C ALA A 338 7.33 -24.55 -11.46
N ALA A 339 8.14 -25.25 -10.67
CA ALA A 339 9.40 -24.71 -10.16
C ALA A 339 10.41 -24.52 -11.30
N ASP A 340 10.97 -23.31 -11.40
CA ASP A 340 12.11 -23.06 -12.30
C ASP A 340 13.42 -23.36 -11.58
N SER A 341 14.34 -24.08 -12.25
CA SER A 341 15.70 -24.36 -11.75
C SER A 341 16.50 -23.08 -11.41
N LYS A 342 16.17 -21.96 -12.07
CA LYS A 342 16.72 -20.62 -11.73
C LYS A 342 16.08 -20.01 -10.48
N SER A 343 14.85 -20.40 -10.14
CA SER A 343 14.14 -19.90 -8.95
C SER A 343 14.63 -20.56 -7.66
N ALA A 344 15.03 -21.84 -7.71
CA ALA A 344 15.61 -22.56 -6.58
C ALA A 344 16.95 -21.94 -6.14
N LYS A 345 17.80 -21.53 -7.10
CA LYS A 345 19.10 -20.87 -6.80
C LYS A 345 18.97 -19.42 -6.35
N ALA A 346 17.87 -18.72 -6.67
CA ALA A 346 17.62 -17.35 -6.23
C ALA A 346 17.09 -17.28 -4.79
N SER A 347 16.63 -18.40 -4.23
CA SER A 347 16.17 -18.50 -2.85
C SER A 347 17.30 -18.48 -1.83
N THR A 348 18.55 -18.72 -2.25
CA THR A 348 19.73 -18.77 -1.36
C THR A 348 20.60 -17.51 -1.41
N LYS A 349 20.35 -16.57 -2.31
CA LYS A 349 21.08 -15.29 -2.37
C LYS A 349 20.08 -14.15 -2.11
N GLY A 350 20.22 -13.53 -0.94
CA GLY A 350 19.58 -12.35 -0.42
C GLY A 350 18.34 -11.82 -1.14
N GLY A 351 17.29 -11.54 -0.38
CA GLY A 351 16.10 -10.82 -0.88
C GLY A 351 16.46 -9.48 -1.50
N PRO A 352 15.50 -8.78 -2.15
CA PRO A 352 15.71 -7.42 -2.67
C PRO A 352 16.16 -6.50 -1.52
N ALA A 353 17.15 -5.65 -1.77
CA ALA A 353 17.70 -4.69 -0.82
C ALA A 353 18.48 -5.29 0.38
N GLY A 354 19.09 -6.48 0.23
CA GLY A 354 19.91 -7.06 1.30
C GLY A 354 19.10 -7.63 2.47
N LEU A 355 17.78 -7.70 2.37
CA LEU A 355 16.93 -8.37 3.36
C LEU A 355 17.11 -9.88 3.25
N SER A 356 17.74 -10.46 4.25
CA SER A 356 17.77 -11.91 4.44
C SER A 356 16.42 -12.31 5.04
N LEU A 357 15.53 -12.87 4.22
CA LEU A 357 14.25 -13.36 4.74
C LEU A 357 14.50 -14.57 5.65
N PRO A 358 13.83 -14.63 6.82
CA PRO A 358 13.87 -15.81 7.68
C PRO A 358 13.53 -17.09 6.90
N THR A 359 14.20 -18.17 7.24
CA THR A 359 13.94 -19.49 6.67
C THR A 359 13.05 -20.29 7.60
N VAL A 360 12.09 -21.01 7.02
CA VAL A 360 11.14 -21.86 7.73
C VAL A 360 11.16 -23.27 7.14
N SER A 361 11.01 -24.30 7.99
CA SER A 361 10.91 -25.68 7.54
C SER A 361 9.44 -26.04 7.25
N ILE A 362 9.17 -26.43 6.00
CA ILE A 362 7.86 -26.89 5.53
C ILE A 362 7.98 -28.36 5.13
N ASN A 363 7.65 -29.26 6.05
CA ASN A 363 7.71 -30.71 5.84
C ASN A 363 9.04 -31.19 5.20
N GLY A 364 10.17 -30.72 5.74
CA GLY A 364 11.51 -31.05 5.25
C GLY A 364 12.03 -30.22 4.07
N SER A 365 11.19 -29.36 3.47
CA SER A 365 11.64 -28.37 2.49
C SER A 365 11.96 -27.03 3.17
N THR A 366 13.05 -26.37 2.73
CA THR A 366 13.37 -25.02 3.20
C THR A 366 12.49 -24.00 2.47
N GLY A 367 11.73 -23.26 3.23
CA GLY A 367 10.95 -22.11 2.75
C GLY A 367 11.56 -20.78 3.18
N GLN A 368 11.06 -19.70 2.63
CA GLN A 368 11.30 -18.32 3.06
C GLN A 368 10.00 -17.72 3.59
N GLU A 369 10.09 -17.02 4.70
CA GLU A 369 8.97 -16.34 5.32
C GLU A 369 9.20 -14.83 5.39
N LEU A 370 8.15 -14.06 5.14
CA LEU A 370 8.05 -12.66 5.50
C LEU A 370 6.82 -12.49 6.36
N SER A 371 7.02 -12.38 7.66
CA SER A 371 5.97 -12.02 8.62
C SER A 371 5.94 -10.52 8.82
N THR A 372 4.75 -9.96 8.84
CA THR A 372 4.52 -8.55 9.10
C THR A 372 3.35 -8.36 10.06
N ALA A 373 3.25 -7.19 10.67
CA ALA A 373 2.13 -6.85 11.55
C ALA A 373 0.74 -6.90 10.86
N LEU A 374 0.69 -6.96 9.51
CA LEU A 374 -0.55 -6.98 8.73
C LEU A 374 -0.77 -8.26 7.93
N GLY A 375 0.18 -9.19 7.92
CA GLY A 375 0.05 -10.46 7.22
C GLY A 375 1.37 -11.17 6.98
N THR A 376 1.28 -12.39 6.49
CA THR A 376 2.44 -13.25 6.26
C THR A 376 2.48 -13.77 4.83
N VAL A 377 3.69 -13.91 4.30
CA VAL A 377 3.98 -14.58 3.03
C VAL A 377 4.97 -15.71 3.29
N VAL A 378 4.59 -16.93 2.95
CA VAL A 378 5.50 -18.10 2.98
C VAL A 378 5.73 -18.58 1.56
N ARG A 379 6.99 -18.84 1.21
CA ARG A 379 7.39 -19.40 -0.09
C ARG A 379 8.24 -20.63 0.10
N PHE A 380 7.93 -21.67 -0.61
CA PHE A 380 8.73 -22.91 -0.62
C PHE A 380 8.58 -23.63 -1.96
N THR A 381 9.45 -24.61 -2.20
CA THR A 381 9.38 -25.48 -3.37
C THR A 381 9.37 -26.92 -2.89
N ARG A 382 8.43 -27.73 -3.38
CA ARG A 382 8.36 -29.16 -3.11
C ARG A 382 7.76 -29.89 -4.31
N GLY A 383 8.25 -31.11 -4.62
CA GLY A 383 7.72 -31.93 -5.70
C GLY A 383 7.74 -31.24 -7.08
N GLY A 384 8.70 -30.35 -7.35
CA GLY A 384 8.75 -29.59 -8.60
C GLY A 384 7.72 -28.45 -8.70
N VAL A 385 6.99 -28.14 -7.63
CA VAL A 385 6.03 -27.04 -7.54
C VAL A 385 6.54 -25.96 -6.61
N ALA A 386 6.49 -24.71 -7.05
CA ALA A 386 6.75 -23.52 -6.24
C ALA A 386 5.44 -22.98 -5.68
N TYR A 387 5.33 -22.98 -4.38
CA TYR A 387 4.20 -22.50 -3.62
C TYR A 387 4.45 -21.09 -3.08
N THR A 388 3.44 -20.24 -3.10
CA THR A 388 3.41 -18.98 -2.33
C THR A 388 2.10 -18.91 -1.60
N VAL A 389 2.15 -19.00 -0.27
CA VAL A 389 1.01 -18.78 0.62
C VAL A 389 1.07 -17.35 1.12
N LEU A 390 -0.01 -16.60 1.02
CA LEU A 390 -0.09 -15.23 1.52
C LEU A 390 -1.48 -14.95 2.11
N GLY A 391 -1.53 -14.16 3.17
CA GLY A 391 -2.77 -13.76 3.82
C GLY A 391 -2.54 -12.72 4.91
N SER A 392 -3.61 -12.05 5.31
CA SER A 392 -3.60 -11.20 6.50
C SER A 392 -3.79 -12.04 7.76
N VAL A 393 -2.85 -12.95 7.98
CA VAL A 393 -2.84 -13.97 9.03
C VAL A 393 -1.49 -14.03 9.72
N PRO A 394 -1.42 -14.51 11.00
CA PRO A 394 -0.16 -14.72 11.68
C PRO A 394 0.74 -15.74 10.98
N ALA A 395 2.05 -15.66 11.22
CA ALA A 395 3.05 -16.58 10.67
C ALA A 395 2.69 -18.05 10.87
N ALA A 396 2.34 -18.44 12.09
CA ALA A 396 1.96 -19.82 12.42
C ALA A 396 0.81 -20.36 11.55
N ALA A 397 -0.19 -19.53 11.22
CA ALA A 397 -1.29 -19.93 10.36
C ALA A 397 -0.87 -20.08 8.89
N ALA A 398 0.00 -19.19 8.39
CA ALA A 398 0.56 -19.30 7.05
C ALA A 398 1.48 -20.50 6.88
N GLU A 399 2.32 -20.80 7.89
CA GLU A 399 3.15 -22.00 7.91
C GLU A 399 2.32 -23.29 7.97
N GLN A 400 1.29 -23.32 8.84
CA GLN A 400 0.39 -24.48 8.92
C GLN A 400 -0.32 -24.72 7.58
N ALA A 401 -0.75 -23.65 6.90
CA ALA A 401 -1.31 -23.73 5.56
C ALA A 401 -0.28 -24.28 4.56
N ALA A 402 0.96 -23.79 4.61
CA ALA A 402 2.03 -24.27 3.74
C ALA A 402 2.33 -25.78 3.95
N ARG A 403 2.35 -26.25 5.21
CA ARG A 403 2.52 -27.67 5.53
C ARG A 403 1.36 -28.53 5.03
N ALA A 404 0.13 -28.03 5.10
CA ALA A 404 -1.06 -28.77 4.64
C ALA A 404 -1.16 -28.89 3.11
N LEU A 405 -0.53 -27.98 2.35
CA LEU A 405 -0.51 -28.02 0.88
C LEU A 405 0.48 -29.04 0.32
N ALA A 406 1.50 -29.37 1.07
CA ALA A 406 2.58 -30.24 0.63
C ALA A 406 2.86 -31.32 1.70
N PRO A 407 1.94 -32.29 1.88
CA PRO A 407 2.05 -33.37 2.88
C PRO A 407 3.23 -34.30 2.61
#